data_0ade47f5f666dd1785654b1550ebec04
#
_entry.id   0ade47f5f666dd1785654b1550ebec04
#
_cell.length_a   1.000
_cell.length_b   1.000
_cell.length_c   1.000
_cell.angle_alpha   90.00
_cell.angle_beta   90.00
_cell.angle_gamma   90.00
#
_symmetry.space_group_name_H-M   'P 1'
#
loop_
_entity.id
_entity.type
_entity.pdbx_description
1 polymer ?
#
loop_
_entity_poly.entity_id
_entity_poly.type
_entity_poly.pdbx_seq_one_letter_code
_entity_poly.pdbx_strand_id
1 'polypeptide(L)'
;MTLTLDAERPGPHVHLDNRSLFLSDGARTVMFSLAQTRWLAETLDILAAEGRATRSQQHHVLGGFRAADGHFVLYAGAQEDLVTLRIAGDAFEQLRSALSAPP
;
A
#
# COMPACT_ATOMS: atom_id res chain seq x y z
N MET A 1 -9.16 -13.06 -6.37
CA MET A 1 -8.05 -13.37 -5.44
C MET A 1 -8.11 -12.44 -4.25
N THR A 2 -7.91 -12.96 -3.08
CA THR A 2 -7.91 -12.19 -1.85
C THR A 2 -6.56 -12.35 -1.17
N LEU A 3 -5.99 -11.23 -0.72
CA LEU A 3 -4.72 -11.19 -0.03
C LEU A 3 -4.88 -10.33 1.21
N THR A 4 -4.46 -10.84 2.36
CA THR A 4 -4.43 -10.07 3.60
C THR A 4 -3.03 -10.15 4.18
N LEU A 5 -2.42 -9.00 4.45
CA LEU A 5 -1.09 -8.90 5.03
C LEU A 5 -1.17 -8.09 6.31
N ASP A 6 -0.64 -8.65 7.38
CA ASP A 6 -0.57 -7.94 8.66
C ASP A 6 0.63 -7.01 8.66
N ALA A 7 0.43 -5.79 9.13
CA ALA A 7 1.53 -4.90 9.46
C ALA A 7 2.08 -5.30 10.84
N GLU A 8 3.12 -4.63 11.29
CA GLU A 8 3.83 -5.03 12.48
C GLU A 8 3.04 -4.97 13.77
N ARG A 9 2.01 -4.11 13.85
CA ARG A 9 1.24 -3.92 15.07
C ARG A 9 -0.11 -4.57 14.95
N PRO A 10 -0.68 -5.04 16.08
CA PRO A 10 -2.05 -5.54 16.05
C PRO A 10 -3.01 -4.48 15.50
N GLY A 11 -3.89 -4.87 14.59
CA GLY A 11 -4.87 -4.00 13.97
C GLY A 11 -4.49 -3.45 12.60
N PRO A 12 -3.27 -2.92 12.39
CA PRO A 12 -2.87 -2.51 11.03
C PRO A 12 -2.85 -3.69 10.07
N HIS A 13 -3.37 -3.48 8.87
CA HIS A 13 -3.37 -4.55 7.88
C HIS A 13 -3.57 -4.00 6.47
N VAL A 14 -3.20 -4.85 5.50
CA VAL A 14 -3.45 -4.62 4.08
C VAL A 14 -4.32 -5.76 3.59
N HIS A 15 -5.41 -5.45 2.93
CA HIS A 15 -6.33 -6.44 2.39
C HIS A 15 -6.59 -6.13 0.92
N LEU A 16 -6.39 -7.11 0.06
CA LEU A 16 -6.65 -6.99 -1.36
C LEU A 16 -7.65 -8.05 -1.77
N ASP A 17 -8.79 -7.64 -2.28
CA ASP A 17 -9.71 -8.54 -2.95
C ASP A 17 -9.71 -8.26 -4.46
N ASN A 18 -10.58 -8.91 -5.22
CA ASN A 18 -10.55 -8.80 -6.67
C ASN A 18 -10.80 -7.39 -7.20
N ARG A 19 -11.32 -6.50 -6.40
CA ARG A 19 -11.77 -5.19 -6.88
C ARG A 19 -11.20 -4.01 -6.12
N SER A 20 -10.66 -4.25 -4.94
CA SER A 20 -10.29 -3.14 -4.07
C SER A 20 -9.09 -3.48 -3.21
N LEU A 21 -8.27 -2.46 -2.96
CA LEU A 21 -7.18 -2.53 -2.00
C LEU A 21 -7.58 -1.73 -0.77
N PHE A 22 -7.48 -2.35 0.40
CA PHE A 22 -7.76 -1.70 1.66
C PHE A 22 -6.49 -1.62 2.49
N LEU A 23 -6.18 -0.42 2.97
CA LEU A 23 -5.06 -0.17 3.86
C LEU A 23 -5.61 0.37 5.18
N SER A 24 -5.28 -0.27 6.28
CA SER A 24 -5.78 0.12 7.59
C SER A 24 -4.65 0.25 8.60
N ASP A 25 -4.73 1.27 9.44
CA ASP A 25 -3.83 1.43 10.59
C ASP A 25 -4.42 0.88 11.89
N GLY A 26 -5.56 0.19 11.78
CA GLY A 26 -6.29 -0.32 12.94
C GLY A 26 -7.39 0.59 13.43
N ALA A 27 -7.33 1.88 13.08
CA ALA A 27 -8.35 2.85 13.46
C ALA A 27 -9.12 3.36 12.25
N ARG A 28 -8.44 3.52 11.12
CA ARG A 28 -9.03 4.02 9.87
C ARG A 28 -8.64 3.13 8.71
N THR A 29 -9.48 3.11 7.67
CA THR A 29 -9.24 2.31 6.48
C THR A 29 -9.39 3.17 5.25
N VAL A 30 -8.44 3.03 4.32
CA VAL A 30 -8.49 3.68 3.02
C VAL A 30 -8.69 2.61 1.96
N MET A 31 -9.57 2.88 1.01
CA MET A 31 -9.87 1.97 -0.09
C MET A 31 -9.47 2.57 -1.42
N PHE A 32 -8.81 1.75 -2.25
CA PHE A 32 -8.54 2.08 -3.65
C PHE A 32 -9.28 1.08 -4.53
N SER A 33 -9.94 1.58 -5.55
CA SER A 33 -10.72 0.74 -6.47
C SER A 33 -9.84 -0.01 -7.45
N LEU A 34 -10.41 -0.99 -8.13
CA LEU A 34 -9.72 -1.73 -9.19
C LEU A 34 -9.18 -0.79 -10.27
N ALA A 35 -9.91 0.28 -10.60
CA ALA A 35 -9.48 1.24 -11.60
C ALA A 35 -8.17 1.95 -11.23
N GLN A 36 -7.81 1.95 -9.96
CA GLN A 36 -6.58 2.59 -9.47
C GLN A 36 -5.41 1.62 -9.31
N THR A 37 -5.63 0.33 -9.52
CA THR A 37 -4.60 -0.68 -9.19
C THR A 37 -3.34 -0.55 -10.02
N ARG A 38 -3.45 -0.18 -11.30
CA ARG A 38 -2.26 0.02 -12.14
C ARG A 38 -1.40 1.17 -11.62
N TRP A 39 -2.04 2.27 -11.27
CA TRP A 39 -1.35 3.42 -10.70
C TRP A 39 -0.68 3.08 -9.37
N LEU A 40 -1.36 2.31 -8.53
CA LEU A 40 -0.80 1.84 -7.26
C LEU A 40 0.40 0.93 -7.49
N ALA A 41 0.29 -0.01 -8.43
CA ALA A 41 1.39 -0.94 -8.75
C ALA A 41 2.61 -0.17 -9.24
N GLU A 42 2.43 0.82 -10.11
CA GLU A 42 3.52 1.65 -10.60
C GLU A 42 4.19 2.43 -9.46
N THR A 43 3.41 2.94 -8.52
CA THR A 43 3.94 3.66 -7.37
C THR A 43 4.79 2.74 -6.50
N LEU A 44 4.33 1.52 -6.25
CA LEU A 44 5.08 0.56 -5.46
C LEU A 44 6.35 0.11 -6.18
N ASP A 45 6.33 0.01 -7.51
CA ASP A 45 7.53 -0.31 -8.28
C ASP A 45 8.60 0.78 -8.14
N ILE A 46 8.20 2.04 -8.18
CA ILE A 46 9.12 3.15 -7.97
C ILE A 46 9.67 3.11 -6.54
N LEU A 47 8.80 2.86 -5.57
CA LEU A 47 9.20 2.75 -4.18
C LEU A 47 10.24 1.65 -3.98
N ALA A 48 10.03 0.48 -4.60
CA ALA A 48 10.96 -0.63 -4.51
C ALA A 48 12.31 -0.27 -5.13
N ALA A 49 12.30 0.41 -6.27
CA ALA A 49 13.53 0.74 -7.00
C ALA A 49 14.31 1.87 -6.35
N GLU A 50 13.63 2.88 -5.84
CA GLU A 50 14.27 4.11 -5.39
C GLU A 50 14.29 4.31 -3.88
N GLY A 51 13.58 3.47 -3.14
CA GLY A 51 13.53 3.55 -1.68
C GLY A 51 12.55 4.57 -1.15
N ARG A 52 11.93 5.35 -2.01
CA ARG A 52 10.83 6.25 -1.64
C ARG A 52 10.06 6.65 -2.87
N ALA A 53 8.78 6.95 -2.68
CA ALA A 53 7.90 7.44 -3.74
C ALA A 53 6.68 8.10 -3.10
N THR A 54 6.12 9.06 -3.79
CA THR A 54 4.84 9.67 -3.43
C THR A 54 4.16 10.09 -4.72
N ARG A 55 2.95 9.62 -4.90
CA ARG A 55 2.15 9.98 -6.07
C ARG A 55 0.72 10.28 -5.64
N SER A 56 0.07 11.13 -6.39
CA SER A 56 -1.34 11.45 -6.14
C SER A 56 -2.13 11.31 -7.43
N GLN A 57 -3.38 10.91 -7.27
CA GLN A 57 -4.33 10.83 -8.38
C GLN A 57 -5.68 11.29 -7.85
N GLN A 58 -6.22 12.36 -8.45
CA GLN A 58 -7.43 12.99 -7.98
C GLN A 58 -7.26 13.41 -6.51
N HIS A 59 -8.00 12.79 -5.60
CA HIS A 59 -7.96 13.13 -4.19
C HIS A 59 -7.17 12.12 -3.36
N HIS A 60 -6.59 11.11 -4.00
CA HIS A 60 -5.89 10.05 -3.30
C HIS A 60 -4.38 10.20 -3.43
N VAL A 61 -3.68 9.88 -2.36
CA VAL A 61 -2.21 9.86 -2.31
C VAL A 61 -1.79 8.46 -1.90
N LEU A 62 -0.74 7.96 -2.53
CA LEU A 62 -0.03 6.77 -2.06
C LEU A 62 1.44 7.07 -2.09
N GLY A 63 2.11 6.80 -1.02
CA GLY A 63 3.55 6.97 -0.94
C GLY A 63 4.16 6.13 0.15
N GLY A 64 5.46 6.28 0.31
CA GLY A 64 6.17 5.57 1.35
C GLY A 64 7.67 5.69 1.19
N PHE A 65 8.38 4.99 2.06
CA PHE A 65 9.83 4.91 2.01
C PHE A 65 10.30 3.61 2.64
N ARG A 66 11.53 3.22 2.26
CA ARG A 66 12.19 2.07 2.86
C ARG A 66 12.91 2.54 4.13
N ALA A 67 12.59 1.91 5.25
CA ALA A 67 13.26 2.18 6.50
C ALA A 67 14.63 1.48 6.53
N ALA A 68 15.49 1.92 7.44
CA ALA A 68 16.86 1.40 7.56
C ALA A 68 16.91 -0.10 7.86
N ASP A 69 15.87 -0.65 8.48
CA ASP A 69 15.80 -2.07 8.84
C ASP A 69 15.19 -2.96 7.75
N GLY A 70 14.90 -2.39 6.58
CA GLY A 70 14.32 -3.14 5.47
C GLY A 70 12.81 -3.17 5.43
N HIS A 71 12.14 -2.60 6.42
CA HIS A 71 10.69 -2.44 6.37
C HIS A 71 10.32 -1.28 5.44
N PHE A 72 9.08 -1.29 5.00
CA PHE A 72 8.51 -0.19 4.24
C PHE A 72 7.43 0.50 5.06
N VAL A 73 7.50 1.81 5.09
CA VAL A 73 6.44 2.64 5.68
C VAL A 73 5.59 3.15 4.54
N LEU A 74 4.30 2.83 4.57
CA LEU A 74 3.35 3.25 3.55
C LEU A 74 2.38 4.26 4.14
N TYR A 75 2.06 5.29 3.37
CA TYR A 75 1.00 6.21 3.74
C TYR A 75 0.06 6.39 2.56
N ALA A 76 -1.23 6.45 2.84
CA ALA A 76 -2.23 6.47 1.79
C ALA A 76 -3.52 7.13 2.28
N GLY A 77 -4.25 7.73 1.37
CA GLY A 77 -5.57 8.29 1.64
C GLY A 77 -5.76 9.64 1.00
N ALA A 78 -6.75 10.39 1.51
CA ALA A 78 -6.92 11.77 1.14
C ALA A 78 -5.84 12.63 1.79
N GLN A 79 -5.52 13.78 1.21
CA GLN A 79 -4.41 14.62 1.66
C GLN A 79 -4.47 14.98 3.15
N GLU A 80 -5.68 15.11 3.69
CA GLU A 80 -5.87 15.53 5.07
C GLU A 80 -6.10 14.38 6.03
N ASP A 81 -6.17 13.14 5.50
CA ASP A 81 -6.56 12.00 6.31
C ASP A 81 -5.82 10.76 5.83
N LEU A 82 -4.52 10.74 6.11
CA LEU A 82 -3.65 9.65 5.67
C LEU A 82 -3.62 8.54 6.70
N VAL A 83 -3.68 7.31 6.19
CA VAL A 83 -3.40 6.10 6.97
C VAL A 83 -1.92 5.78 6.75
N THR A 84 -1.20 5.52 7.84
CA THR A 84 0.22 5.17 7.79
C THR A 84 0.41 3.80 8.42
N LEU A 85 1.13 2.93 7.74
CA LEU A 85 1.43 1.62 8.29
C LEU A 85 2.83 1.17 7.86
N ARG A 86 3.39 0.27 8.66
CA ARG A 86 4.71 -0.27 8.44
C ARG A 86 4.59 -1.76 8.18
N ILE A 87 5.18 -2.24 7.09
CA ILE A 87 5.12 -3.65 6.72
C ILE A 87 6.53 -4.18 6.46
N ALA A 88 6.69 -5.48 6.67
CA ALA A 88 7.96 -6.15 6.40
C ALA A 88 8.25 -6.17 4.90
N GLY A 89 9.52 -6.27 4.53
CA GLY A 89 9.93 -6.25 3.14
C GLY A 89 9.30 -7.37 2.31
N ASP A 90 9.17 -8.57 2.88
CA ASP A 90 8.53 -9.69 2.18
C ASP A 90 7.03 -9.45 1.98
N ALA A 91 6.35 -8.85 2.95
CA ALA A 91 4.95 -8.49 2.81
C ALA A 91 4.76 -7.42 1.73
N PHE A 92 5.67 -6.45 1.66
CA PHE A 92 5.66 -5.44 0.62
C PHE A 92 5.79 -6.08 -0.76
N GLU A 93 6.70 -7.05 -0.92
CA GLU A 93 6.88 -7.73 -2.21
C GLU A 93 5.65 -8.56 -2.58
N GLN A 94 5.00 -9.19 -1.62
CA GLN A 94 3.75 -9.91 -1.87
C GLN A 94 2.66 -8.96 -2.36
N LEU A 95 2.54 -7.80 -1.73
CA LEU A 95 1.56 -6.80 -2.16
C LEU A 95 1.87 -6.29 -3.56
N ARG A 96 3.12 -5.98 -3.84
CA ARG A 96 3.55 -5.49 -5.15
C ARG A 96 3.24 -6.52 -6.24
N SER A 97 3.55 -7.79 -5.98
CA SER A 97 3.26 -8.87 -6.92
C SER A 97 1.76 -9.04 -7.16
N ALA A 98 0.96 -8.97 -6.10
CA ALA A 98 -0.48 -9.13 -6.21
C ALA A 98 -1.12 -8.00 -7.03
N LEU A 99 -0.66 -6.76 -6.83
CA LEU A 99 -1.18 -5.62 -7.59
C LEU A 99 -0.76 -5.64 -9.05
N SER A 100 0.38 -6.24 -9.36
CA SER A 100 0.88 -6.34 -10.74
C SER A 100 0.29 -7.53 -11.49
N ALA A 101 -0.36 -8.45 -10.80
CA ALA A 101 -0.94 -9.62 -11.44
C ALA A 101 -2.15 -9.22 -12.31
N PRO A 102 -2.36 -9.88 -13.47
CA PRO A 102 -3.55 -9.60 -14.27
C PRO A 102 -4.80 -10.00 -13.49
N PRO A 103 -5.90 -9.29 -13.72
CA PRO A 103 -7.17 -9.60 -13.05
C PRO A 103 -7.72 -10.96 -13.46
#